data_28b672853618d06b9ef7dd7875c92595
#
_entry.id   28b672853618d06b9ef7dd7875c92595
#
_cell.length_a   1.000
_cell.length_b   1.000
_cell.length_c   1.000
_cell.angle_alpha   90.00
_cell.angle_beta   90.00
_cell.angle_gamma   90.00
#
_symmetry.space_group_name_H-M   'P 1'
#
loop_
_entity.id
_entity.type
_entity.pdbx_description
1 polymer ?
#
loop_
_entity_poly.entity_id
_entity_poly.type
_entity_poly.pdbx_seq_one_letter_code
_entity_poly.pdbx_strand_id
1 'polypeptide(L)'
;MRRVLVVGGSIAAATAAGTLRAEGWDGELIVASDEEHHPYSRVPLSKQILMGTQELASSALPELPQDVDIRLSMRAVALDRMNREVRFADGSVVGFDGLVVATGARARRIAVPGQHGELVLRTRDDAAAIIARAETAATAIVVGAGFLGMELASTLSHRGLDVTVISRFAPLSQLLGPWLAAELTAAATRAGVRMLRAPGGVTLIGNPVDGVACSPHGALTADLIVSAVGDIANTEWLSSSGLAVAEGVVVDQHCVAAPGVVAAGDVASLRTGSGVSRRTPHWTSAVHQAGAAARALLDPPRPHRALPAPYVWTEQFGVDMKIAGQLPAPGTPQVLQGDPGQGSAVVQWRSDDGRPTAAASLNFRIPIVKLTSLAR
;
A
#
# COMPACT_ATOMS: atom_id res chain seq x y z
N MET A 1 -21.84 -18.23 -14.64
CA MET A 1 -20.67 -18.37 -13.75
C MET A 1 -21.14 -19.06 -12.47
N ARG A 2 -20.54 -20.22 -12.13
CA ARG A 2 -20.94 -21.03 -10.96
C ARG A 2 -19.95 -20.86 -9.79
N ARG A 3 -18.66 -20.67 -10.09
CA ARG A 3 -17.61 -20.53 -9.10
C ARG A 3 -16.73 -19.31 -9.37
N VAL A 4 -16.52 -18.48 -8.35
CA VAL A 4 -15.50 -17.43 -8.35
C VAL A 4 -14.42 -17.78 -7.35
N LEU A 5 -13.16 -17.70 -7.81
CA LEU A 5 -11.98 -17.81 -6.97
C LEU A 5 -11.35 -16.43 -6.81
N VAL A 6 -11.15 -16.03 -5.56
CA VAL A 6 -10.40 -14.82 -5.19
C VAL A 6 -9.05 -15.25 -4.63
N VAL A 7 -7.96 -14.87 -5.24
CA VAL A 7 -6.60 -15.17 -4.76
C VAL A 7 -6.01 -13.95 -4.09
N GLY A 8 -5.91 -14.01 -2.76
CA GLY A 8 -5.47 -12.96 -1.84
C GLY A 8 -6.39 -12.88 -0.62
N GLY A 9 -5.88 -12.40 0.51
CA GLY A 9 -6.58 -12.38 1.81
C GLY A 9 -6.60 -11.00 2.49
N SER A 10 -6.60 -9.89 1.73
CA SER A 10 -6.63 -8.54 2.32
C SER A 10 -7.83 -7.72 1.80
N ILE A 11 -7.79 -6.40 1.96
CA ILE A 11 -8.92 -5.50 1.68
C ILE A 11 -9.48 -5.64 0.25
N ALA A 12 -8.66 -5.86 -0.77
CA ALA A 12 -9.12 -6.04 -2.13
C ALA A 12 -9.95 -7.34 -2.27
N ALA A 13 -9.46 -8.43 -1.69
CA ALA A 13 -10.17 -9.72 -1.69
C ALA A 13 -11.50 -9.63 -0.92
N ALA A 14 -11.47 -9.06 0.28
CA ALA A 14 -12.67 -8.89 1.10
C ALA A 14 -13.72 -7.99 0.41
N THR A 15 -13.26 -6.89 -0.23
CA THR A 15 -14.16 -5.99 -0.97
C THR A 15 -14.74 -6.66 -2.21
N ALA A 16 -13.93 -7.42 -2.96
CA ALA A 16 -14.43 -8.15 -4.13
C ALA A 16 -15.49 -9.20 -3.73
N ALA A 17 -15.20 -9.99 -2.71
CA ALA A 17 -16.13 -11.00 -2.17
C ALA A 17 -17.44 -10.36 -1.68
N GLY A 18 -17.37 -9.31 -0.86
CA GLY A 18 -18.53 -8.56 -0.39
C GLY A 18 -19.34 -7.92 -1.52
N THR A 19 -18.65 -7.38 -2.56
CA THR A 19 -19.31 -6.78 -3.71
C THR A 19 -20.06 -7.83 -4.54
N LEU A 20 -19.48 -9.01 -4.78
CA LEU A 20 -20.16 -10.10 -5.49
C LEU A 20 -21.49 -10.47 -4.78
N ARG A 21 -21.49 -10.58 -3.46
CA ARG A 21 -22.71 -10.87 -2.69
C ARG A 21 -23.69 -9.71 -2.69
N ALA A 22 -23.22 -8.47 -2.56
CA ALA A 22 -24.06 -7.28 -2.59
C ALA A 22 -24.76 -7.07 -3.95
N GLU A 23 -24.12 -7.50 -5.06
CA GLU A 23 -24.71 -7.49 -6.41
C GLU A 23 -25.64 -8.71 -6.66
N GLY A 24 -25.89 -9.55 -5.65
CA GLY A 24 -26.83 -10.66 -5.71
C GLY A 24 -26.30 -11.95 -6.34
N TRP A 25 -24.98 -12.05 -6.57
CA TRP A 25 -24.42 -13.30 -7.07
C TRP A 25 -24.28 -14.33 -5.94
N ASP A 26 -24.89 -15.52 -6.11
CA ASP A 26 -25.05 -16.57 -5.11
C ASP A 26 -24.26 -17.86 -5.40
N GLY A 27 -23.36 -17.83 -6.41
CA GLY A 27 -22.53 -18.99 -6.73
C GLY A 27 -21.45 -19.26 -5.68
N GLU A 28 -20.71 -20.36 -5.88
CA GLU A 28 -19.62 -20.78 -4.97
C GLU A 28 -18.48 -19.75 -4.98
N LEU A 29 -18.17 -19.20 -3.79
CA LEU A 29 -17.13 -18.18 -3.61
C LEU A 29 -16.03 -18.69 -2.69
N ILE A 30 -14.83 -18.80 -3.24
CA ILE A 30 -13.63 -19.24 -2.52
C ILE A 30 -12.67 -18.06 -2.42
N VAL A 31 -12.15 -17.79 -1.23
CA VAL A 31 -11.08 -16.81 -0.97
C VAL A 31 -9.84 -17.57 -0.48
N ALA A 32 -8.78 -17.62 -1.28
CA ALA A 32 -7.53 -18.29 -0.96
C ALA A 32 -6.45 -17.27 -0.56
N SER A 33 -5.94 -17.37 0.65
CA SER A 33 -4.92 -16.48 1.21
C SER A 33 -3.61 -17.21 1.48
N ASP A 34 -2.46 -16.60 1.15
CA ASP A 34 -1.13 -17.11 1.51
C ASP A 34 -0.84 -16.98 3.02
N GLU A 35 -1.51 -16.08 3.71
CA GLU A 35 -1.33 -15.82 5.14
C GLU A 35 -2.20 -16.75 6.00
N GLU A 36 -1.75 -17.01 7.23
CA GLU A 36 -2.48 -17.81 8.24
C GLU A 36 -3.58 -17.01 8.92
N HIS A 37 -3.65 -15.70 8.65
CA HIS A 37 -4.59 -14.78 9.26
C HIS A 37 -5.82 -14.55 8.40
N HIS A 38 -7.01 -14.48 9.04
CA HIS A 38 -8.20 -13.96 8.38
C HIS A 38 -7.97 -12.55 7.83
N PRO A 39 -8.76 -12.09 6.85
CA PRO A 39 -8.57 -10.77 6.24
C PRO A 39 -8.47 -9.65 7.25
N TYR A 40 -7.45 -8.82 7.12
CA TYR A 40 -7.18 -7.69 8.01
C TYR A 40 -6.69 -6.45 7.25
N SER A 41 -6.84 -5.28 7.87
CA SER A 41 -6.34 -4.01 7.39
C SER A 41 -4.85 -3.84 7.72
N ARG A 42 -4.04 -3.51 6.71
CA ARG A 42 -2.61 -3.21 6.91
C ARG A 42 -2.35 -1.79 7.38
N VAL A 43 -3.36 -0.91 7.26
CA VAL A 43 -3.24 0.53 7.55
C VAL A 43 -2.81 0.82 8.99
N PRO A 44 -3.37 0.17 10.04
CA PRO A 44 -2.98 0.45 11.41
C PRO A 44 -1.62 -0.13 11.81
N LEU A 45 -1.02 -1.02 11.00
CA LEU A 45 0.23 -1.70 11.33
C LEU A 45 1.41 -0.73 11.52
N SER A 46 1.52 0.33 10.69
CA SER A 46 2.56 1.35 10.80
C SER A 46 2.22 2.49 11.77
N LYS A 47 1.00 2.48 12.33
CA LYS A 47 0.43 3.56 13.15
C LYS A 47 0.11 3.05 14.56
N GLN A 48 -1.18 2.96 14.89
CA GLN A 48 -1.69 2.67 16.23
C GLN A 48 -1.17 1.34 16.80
N ILE A 49 -1.02 0.31 15.95
CA ILE A 49 -0.52 -1.00 16.38
C ILE A 49 0.98 -0.91 16.73
N LEU A 50 1.80 -0.40 15.83
CA LEU A 50 3.23 -0.24 16.10
C LEU A 50 3.49 0.78 17.23
N MET A 51 2.60 1.78 17.39
CA MET A 51 2.62 2.74 18.48
C MET A 51 2.28 2.10 19.85
N GLY A 52 1.67 0.91 19.85
CA GLY A 52 1.24 0.21 21.06
C GLY A 52 -0.08 0.72 21.64
N THR A 53 -0.83 1.57 20.91
CA THR A 53 -2.14 2.08 21.33
C THR A 53 -3.30 1.16 20.91
N GLN A 54 -3.04 0.20 20.03
CA GLN A 54 -3.97 -0.83 19.61
C GLN A 54 -3.27 -2.18 19.50
N GLU A 55 -4.00 -3.26 19.75
CA GLU A 55 -3.50 -4.63 19.59
C GLU A 55 -3.54 -5.07 18.11
N LEU A 56 -2.75 -6.07 17.74
CA LEU A 56 -2.75 -6.66 16.39
C LEU A 56 -4.14 -7.16 15.97
N ALA A 57 -4.92 -7.68 16.91
CA ALA A 57 -6.27 -8.17 16.66
C ALA A 57 -7.22 -7.07 16.14
N SER A 58 -7.02 -5.82 16.56
CA SER A 58 -7.86 -4.68 16.14
C SER A 58 -7.76 -4.35 14.64
N SER A 59 -6.77 -4.91 13.94
CA SER A 59 -6.65 -4.76 12.49
C SER A 59 -7.64 -5.61 11.69
N ALA A 60 -8.38 -6.52 12.31
CA ALA A 60 -9.32 -7.39 11.61
C ALA A 60 -10.30 -6.58 10.75
N LEU A 61 -10.55 -7.05 9.52
CA LEU A 61 -11.63 -6.53 8.69
C LEU A 61 -12.96 -7.14 9.14
N PRO A 62 -14.11 -6.53 8.80
CA PRO A 62 -15.38 -7.16 8.99
C PRO A 62 -15.39 -8.58 8.41
N GLU A 63 -16.06 -9.49 9.09
CA GLU A 63 -16.19 -10.87 8.62
C GLU A 63 -16.81 -10.92 7.22
N LEU A 64 -16.30 -11.82 6.39
CA LEU A 64 -16.89 -12.11 5.10
C LEU A 64 -18.24 -12.80 5.31
N PRO A 65 -19.17 -12.76 4.32
CA PRO A 65 -20.40 -13.51 4.39
C PRO A 65 -20.15 -14.98 4.74
N GLN A 66 -21.01 -15.58 5.57
CA GLN A 66 -20.82 -16.93 6.15
C GLN A 66 -20.72 -18.05 5.11
N ASP A 67 -21.22 -17.81 3.90
CA ASP A 67 -21.19 -18.73 2.76
C ASP A 67 -19.94 -18.61 1.89
N VAL A 68 -18.96 -17.80 2.29
CA VAL A 68 -17.65 -17.69 1.62
C VAL A 68 -16.68 -18.72 2.21
N ASP A 69 -16.16 -19.59 1.35
CA ASP A 69 -15.11 -20.56 1.72
C ASP A 69 -13.76 -19.84 1.80
N ILE A 70 -13.27 -19.58 3.02
CA ILE A 70 -11.98 -18.93 3.26
C ILE A 70 -10.93 -20.01 3.52
N ARG A 71 -9.92 -20.05 2.66
CA ARG A 71 -8.78 -20.98 2.75
C ARG A 71 -7.52 -20.19 3.06
N LEU A 72 -6.99 -20.37 4.25
CA LEU A 72 -5.75 -19.76 4.73
C LEU A 72 -4.54 -20.65 4.39
N SER A 73 -3.32 -20.09 4.45
CA SER A 73 -2.06 -20.77 4.12
C SER A 73 -2.04 -21.38 2.71
N MET A 74 -2.85 -20.85 1.80
CA MET A 74 -2.97 -21.33 0.42
C MET A 74 -2.26 -20.40 -0.56
N ARG A 75 -0.95 -20.62 -0.75
CA ARG A 75 -0.15 -19.84 -1.66
C ARG A 75 -0.33 -20.32 -3.11
N ALA A 76 -0.85 -19.46 -3.98
CA ALA A 76 -0.93 -19.73 -5.40
C ALA A 76 0.47 -19.77 -6.05
N VAL A 77 0.74 -20.77 -6.87
CA VAL A 77 2.04 -20.98 -7.54
C VAL A 77 1.95 -21.03 -9.06
N ALA A 78 0.78 -21.27 -9.64
CA ALA A 78 0.56 -21.19 -11.08
C ALA A 78 -0.90 -20.93 -11.43
N LEU A 79 -1.12 -20.22 -12.53
CA LEU A 79 -2.42 -20.05 -13.18
C LEU A 79 -2.41 -20.74 -14.53
N ASP A 80 -3.26 -21.75 -14.71
CA ASP A 80 -3.63 -22.31 -16.02
C ASP A 80 -4.94 -21.64 -16.49
N ARG A 81 -4.80 -20.62 -17.32
CA ARG A 81 -5.95 -19.87 -17.80
C ARG A 81 -6.78 -20.64 -18.85
N MET A 82 -6.16 -21.55 -19.58
CA MET A 82 -6.87 -22.35 -20.60
C MET A 82 -7.81 -23.36 -19.95
N ASN A 83 -7.34 -24.03 -18.90
CA ASN A 83 -8.15 -24.96 -18.12
C ASN A 83 -8.94 -24.28 -17.00
N ARG A 84 -8.74 -22.96 -16.78
CA ARG A 84 -9.35 -22.18 -15.70
C ARG A 84 -9.07 -22.77 -14.31
N GLU A 85 -7.81 -23.01 -14.03
CA GLU A 85 -7.34 -23.62 -12.78
C GLU A 85 -6.22 -22.81 -12.15
N VAL A 86 -6.25 -22.71 -10.83
CA VAL A 86 -5.13 -22.20 -10.02
C VAL A 86 -4.53 -23.35 -9.24
N ARG A 87 -3.20 -23.52 -9.33
CA ARG A 87 -2.43 -24.48 -8.54
C ARG A 87 -1.83 -23.78 -7.33
N PHE A 88 -1.89 -24.44 -6.18
CA PHE A 88 -1.36 -23.98 -4.91
C PHE A 88 -0.09 -24.73 -4.49
N ALA A 89 0.64 -24.19 -3.52
CA ALA A 89 1.93 -24.74 -3.07
C ALA A 89 1.83 -26.11 -2.39
N ASP A 90 0.67 -26.44 -1.82
CA ASP A 90 0.36 -27.75 -1.25
C ASP A 90 0.03 -28.84 -2.31
N GLY A 91 0.08 -28.48 -3.59
CA GLY A 91 -0.24 -29.33 -4.72
C GLY A 91 -1.72 -29.36 -5.09
N SER A 92 -2.60 -28.73 -4.33
CA SER A 92 -4.03 -28.65 -4.64
C SER A 92 -4.27 -27.78 -5.88
N VAL A 93 -5.38 -28.08 -6.56
CA VAL A 93 -5.84 -27.35 -7.76
C VAL A 93 -7.29 -26.93 -7.55
N VAL A 94 -7.60 -25.65 -7.82
CA VAL A 94 -8.95 -25.13 -7.73
C VAL A 94 -9.36 -24.55 -9.10
N GLY A 95 -10.43 -25.11 -9.65
CA GLY A 95 -11.05 -24.61 -10.89
C GLY A 95 -11.94 -23.38 -10.61
N PHE A 96 -12.12 -22.52 -11.61
CA PHE A 96 -12.96 -21.32 -11.52
C PHE A 96 -13.67 -21.00 -12.83
N ASP A 97 -14.81 -20.32 -12.75
CA ASP A 97 -15.43 -19.64 -13.89
C ASP A 97 -15.03 -18.16 -13.96
N GLY A 98 -14.82 -17.55 -12.79
CA GLY A 98 -14.30 -16.19 -12.63
C GLY A 98 -13.14 -16.15 -11.64
N LEU A 99 -12.09 -15.38 -11.94
CA LEU A 99 -10.90 -15.21 -11.12
C LEU A 99 -10.68 -13.76 -10.75
N VAL A 100 -10.52 -13.49 -9.45
CA VAL A 100 -10.06 -12.20 -8.93
C VAL A 100 -8.61 -12.36 -8.45
N VAL A 101 -7.66 -11.71 -9.12
CA VAL A 101 -6.27 -11.62 -8.70
C VAL A 101 -6.13 -10.46 -7.73
N ALA A 102 -6.00 -10.77 -6.43
CA ALA A 102 -5.89 -9.81 -5.33
C ALA A 102 -4.67 -10.09 -4.43
N THR A 103 -3.61 -10.66 -5.00
CA THR A 103 -2.39 -11.10 -4.30
C THR A 103 -1.54 -9.96 -3.75
N GLY A 104 -1.88 -8.71 -4.09
CA GLY A 104 -1.20 -7.53 -3.58
C GLY A 104 0.28 -7.46 -3.94
N ALA A 105 1.07 -7.00 -2.98
CA ALA A 105 2.52 -6.83 -3.13
C ALA A 105 3.22 -7.22 -1.81
N ARG A 106 4.49 -7.59 -1.89
CA ARG A 106 5.39 -7.81 -0.76
C ARG A 106 6.37 -6.66 -0.60
N ALA A 107 6.89 -6.46 0.60
CA ALA A 107 7.96 -5.51 0.85
C ALA A 107 9.22 -5.87 0.06
N ARG A 108 9.85 -4.87 -0.54
CA ARG A 108 11.18 -5.03 -1.16
C ARG A 108 12.21 -5.11 -0.05
N ARG A 109 13.04 -6.16 -0.09
CA ARG A 109 14.20 -6.34 0.78
C ARG A 109 15.47 -5.89 0.07
N ILE A 110 16.45 -5.44 0.83
CA ILE A 110 17.79 -5.07 0.35
C ILE A 110 18.88 -5.97 0.91
N ALA A 111 18.55 -6.85 1.86
CA ALA A 111 19.47 -7.90 2.30
C ALA A 111 19.88 -8.79 1.12
N VAL A 112 21.17 -9.11 1.07
CA VAL A 112 21.71 -10.04 0.08
C VAL A 112 21.41 -11.50 0.48
N PRO A 113 21.44 -12.47 -0.45
CA PRO A 113 21.22 -13.87 -0.13
C PRO A 113 22.12 -14.34 1.02
N GLY A 114 21.52 -14.98 2.04
CA GLY A 114 22.22 -15.46 3.23
C GLY A 114 22.39 -14.42 4.35
N GLN A 115 22.04 -13.16 4.14
CA GLN A 115 22.02 -12.13 5.17
C GLN A 115 20.68 -12.15 5.90
N HIS A 116 20.70 -12.17 7.24
CA HIS A 116 19.53 -12.26 8.11
C HIS A 116 19.38 -10.99 8.98
N GLY A 117 18.20 -10.82 9.58
CA GLY A 117 17.95 -9.72 10.55
C GLY A 117 17.41 -8.43 9.94
N GLU A 118 17.30 -8.32 8.60
CA GLU A 118 16.56 -7.22 7.99
C GLU A 118 15.08 -7.29 8.33
N LEU A 119 14.53 -6.25 8.94
CA LEU A 119 13.10 -6.11 9.16
C LEU A 119 12.47 -5.30 8.03
N VAL A 120 11.23 -5.64 7.70
CA VAL A 120 10.35 -4.90 6.77
C VAL A 120 8.97 -4.82 7.40
N LEU A 121 8.09 -3.98 6.89
CA LEU A 121 6.70 -3.94 7.33
C LEU A 121 5.76 -4.15 6.15
N ARG A 122 5.02 -5.25 6.17
CA ARG A 122 3.93 -5.54 5.25
C ARG A 122 2.82 -6.35 5.89
N THR A 123 3.15 -7.32 6.73
CA THR A 123 2.23 -8.26 7.37
C THR A 123 2.08 -7.99 8.86
N ARG A 124 1.10 -8.67 9.50
CA ARG A 124 0.95 -8.65 10.97
C ARG A 124 2.20 -9.23 11.66
N ASP A 125 2.79 -10.26 11.06
CA ASP A 125 3.98 -10.90 11.61
C ASP A 125 5.20 -10.00 11.51
N ASP A 126 5.34 -9.23 10.41
CA ASP A 126 6.36 -8.18 10.31
C ASP A 126 6.17 -7.11 11.42
N ALA A 127 4.92 -6.69 11.65
CA ALA A 127 4.63 -5.72 12.72
C ALA A 127 4.98 -6.28 14.11
N ALA A 128 4.62 -7.54 14.38
CA ALA A 128 4.97 -8.21 15.63
C ALA A 128 6.49 -8.29 15.83
N ALA A 129 7.25 -8.62 14.78
CA ALA A 129 8.70 -8.68 14.83
C ALA A 129 9.33 -7.30 15.11
N ILE A 130 8.82 -6.23 14.49
CA ILE A 130 9.29 -4.86 14.75
C ILE A 130 8.95 -4.44 16.18
N ILE A 131 7.74 -4.72 16.69
CA ILE A 131 7.31 -4.41 18.05
C ILE A 131 8.25 -5.08 19.06
N ALA A 132 8.46 -6.39 18.93
CA ALA A 132 9.33 -7.14 19.82
C ALA A 132 10.77 -6.59 19.85
N ARG A 133 11.31 -6.19 18.69
CA ARG A 133 12.65 -5.59 18.63
C ARG A 133 12.67 -4.19 19.23
N ALA A 134 11.63 -3.38 19.02
CA ALA A 134 11.54 -2.02 19.52
C ALA A 134 11.40 -1.94 21.05
N GLU A 135 10.97 -3.02 21.74
CA GLU A 135 10.88 -3.06 23.21
C GLU A 135 12.24 -2.92 23.90
N THR A 136 13.32 -3.37 23.26
CA THR A 136 14.67 -3.36 23.83
C THR A 136 15.63 -2.43 23.08
N ALA A 137 15.20 -1.82 21.97
CA ALA A 137 16.01 -0.94 21.15
C ALA A 137 16.03 0.49 21.72
N ALA A 138 17.19 1.13 21.70
CA ALA A 138 17.35 2.56 21.94
C ALA A 138 17.45 3.35 20.64
N THR A 139 17.98 2.74 19.60
CA THR A 139 18.27 3.37 18.30
C THR A 139 17.60 2.63 17.14
N ALA A 140 17.15 3.40 16.13
CA ALA A 140 16.58 2.81 14.93
C ALA A 140 17.08 3.48 13.64
N ILE A 141 17.31 2.68 12.61
CA ILE A 141 17.53 3.16 11.24
C ILE A 141 16.37 2.69 10.36
N VAL A 142 15.71 3.65 9.71
CA VAL A 142 14.70 3.39 8.69
C VAL A 142 15.31 3.69 7.32
N VAL A 143 15.41 2.68 6.46
CA VAL A 143 15.92 2.84 5.10
C VAL A 143 14.74 3.05 4.16
N GLY A 144 14.63 4.25 3.61
CA GLY A 144 13.52 4.70 2.75
C GLY A 144 12.64 5.74 3.43
N ALA A 145 12.35 6.83 2.70
CA ALA A 145 11.56 7.97 3.17
C ALA A 145 10.28 8.18 2.33
N GLY A 146 9.63 7.08 1.93
CA GLY A 146 8.26 7.08 1.41
C GLY A 146 7.24 7.15 2.56
N PHE A 147 5.94 7.01 2.26
CA PHE A 147 4.88 7.04 3.27
C PHE A 147 5.16 6.08 4.44
N LEU A 148 5.39 4.80 4.12
CA LEU A 148 5.63 3.79 5.13
C LEU A 148 6.88 4.07 5.97
N GLY A 149 7.99 4.46 5.33
CA GLY A 149 9.23 4.78 6.05
C GLY A 149 9.08 5.96 7.01
N MET A 150 8.35 6.99 6.61
CA MET A 150 8.10 8.16 7.45
C MET A 150 7.09 7.87 8.57
N GLU A 151 6.08 7.02 8.32
CA GLU A 151 5.17 6.54 9.37
C GLU A 151 5.90 5.67 10.41
N LEU A 152 6.77 4.76 9.95
CA LEU A 152 7.64 3.96 10.83
C LEU A 152 8.53 4.86 11.68
N ALA A 153 9.20 5.85 11.07
CA ALA A 153 10.04 6.79 11.79
C ALA A 153 9.25 7.60 12.84
N SER A 154 8.04 8.04 12.48
CA SER A 154 7.13 8.73 13.41
C SER A 154 6.78 7.86 14.60
N THR A 155 6.41 6.61 14.36
CA THR A 155 5.96 5.69 15.41
C THR A 155 7.12 5.25 16.31
N LEU A 156 8.29 4.94 15.74
CA LEU A 156 9.48 4.55 16.50
C LEU A 156 10.01 5.73 17.35
N SER A 157 10.00 6.96 16.81
CA SER A 157 10.33 8.16 17.59
C SER A 157 9.33 8.39 18.73
N HIS A 158 8.01 8.17 18.48
CA HIS A 158 6.99 8.25 19.54
C HIS A 158 7.21 7.22 20.65
N ARG A 159 7.76 6.05 20.33
CA ARG A 159 8.17 5.03 21.31
C ARG A 159 9.47 5.37 22.07
N GLY A 160 10.09 6.50 21.77
CA GLY A 160 11.29 6.99 22.44
C GLY A 160 12.62 6.54 21.84
N LEU A 161 12.65 5.92 20.66
CA LEU A 161 13.89 5.55 19.99
C LEU A 161 14.53 6.79 19.32
N ASP A 162 15.87 6.84 19.30
CA ASP A 162 16.62 7.77 18.45
C ASP A 162 16.58 7.26 17.00
N VAL A 163 15.84 7.97 16.13
CA VAL A 163 15.54 7.49 14.80
C VAL A 163 16.33 8.24 13.72
N THR A 164 17.00 7.48 12.86
CA THR A 164 17.63 7.99 11.64
C THR A 164 16.91 7.43 10.42
N VAL A 165 16.45 8.31 9.54
CA VAL A 165 15.90 7.95 8.21
C VAL A 165 16.96 8.17 7.15
N ILE A 166 17.22 7.16 6.32
CA ILE A 166 18.19 7.24 5.21
C ILE A 166 17.46 7.03 3.89
N SER A 167 17.63 7.94 2.94
CA SER A 167 16.96 7.85 1.64
C SER A 167 17.75 8.46 0.49
N ARG A 168 17.46 8.00 -0.74
CA ARG A 168 18.08 8.55 -1.96
C ARG A 168 17.61 9.96 -2.28
N PHE A 169 16.34 10.23 -2.04
CA PHE A 169 15.69 11.51 -2.36
C PHE A 169 15.26 12.23 -1.08
N ALA A 170 14.87 13.48 -1.19
CA ALA A 170 14.23 14.18 -0.09
C ALA A 170 12.96 13.42 0.33
N PRO A 171 12.67 13.31 1.64
CA PRO A 171 11.53 12.56 2.14
C PRO A 171 10.23 12.94 1.42
N LEU A 172 9.45 11.94 1.01
CA LEU A 172 8.13 12.09 0.38
C LEU A 172 8.08 12.94 -0.91
N SER A 173 9.19 13.58 -1.35
CA SER A 173 9.19 14.55 -2.46
C SER A 173 8.69 13.98 -3.79
N GLN A 174 9.02 12.71 -4.07
CA GLN A 174 8.60 12.01 -5.29
C GLN A 174 7.11 11.62 -5.27
N LEU A 175 6.51 11.57 -4.09
CA LEU A 175 5.13 11.13 -3.89
C LEU A 175 4.16 12.30 -3.73
N LEU A 176 4.56 13.31 -2.99
CA LEU A 176 3.67 14.42 -2.58
C LEU A 176 3.94 15.73 -3.33
N GLY A 177 5.14 15.89 -3.87
CA GLY A 177 5.63 17.16 -4.36
C GLY A 177 6.33 17.99 -3.26
N PRO A 178 6.98 19.12 -3.62
CA PRO A 178 7.91 19.80 -2.73
C PRO A 178 7.25 20.39 -1.48
N TRP A 179 6.10 21.00 -1.62
CA TRP A 179 5.46 21.73 -0.51
C TRP A 179 4.96 20.79 0.59
N LEU A 180 4.13 19.78 0.25
CA LEU A 180 3.63 18.81 1.23
C LEU A 180 4.77 18.00 1.88
N ALA A 181 5.78 17.65 1.08
CA ALA A 181 6.97 16.95 1.56
C ALA A 181 7.75 17.79 2.59
N ALA A 182 7.87 19.12 2.37
CA ALA A 182 8.52 20.03 3.30
C ALA A 182 7.77 20.13 4.65
N GLU A 183 6.44 20.21 4.63
CA GLU A 183 5.62 20.24 5.84
C GLU A 183 5.84 19.01 6.74
N LEU A 184 5.80 17.82 6.15
CA LEU A 184 6.03 16.57 6.87
C LEU A 184 7.49 16.41 7.32
N THR A 185 8.45 16.83 6.49
CA THR A 185 9.87 16.80 6.83
C THR A 185 10.18 17.74 8.01
N ALA A 186 9.58 18.92 8.02
CA ALA A 186 9.71 19.87 9.14
C ALA A 186 9.12 19.29 10.43
N ALA A 187 7.96 18.62 10.35
CA ALA A 187 7.36 17.96 11.50
C ALA A 187 8.26 16.85 12.05
N ALA A 188 8.84 16.02 11.17
CA ALA A 188 9.77 14.98 11.56
C ALA A 188 11.06 15.52 12.21
N THR A 189 11.60 16.63 11.70
CA THR A 189 12.77 17.30 12.27
C THR A 189 12.45 17.85 13.67
N ARG A 190 11.26 18.46 13.86
CA ARG A 190 10.81 18.90 15.20
C ARG A 190 10.64 17.74 16.19
N ALA A 191 10.29 16.56 15.70
CA ALA A 191 10.22 15.32 16.50
C ALA A 191 11.60 14.69 16.79
N GLY A 192 12.70 15.32 16.36
CA GLY A 192 14.07 14.85 16.62
C GLY A 192 14.58 13.80 15.63
N VAL A 193 13.82 13.45 14.59
CA VAL A 193 14.26 12.45 13.61
C VAL A 193 15.39 13.00 12.75
N ARG A 194 16.50 12.28 12.70
CA ARG A 194 17.65 12.60 11.85
C ARG A 194 17.42 12.08 10.43
N MET A 195 17.58 12.96 9.44
CA MET A 195 17.40 12.60 8.03
C MET A 195 18.70 12.68 7.26
N LEU A 196 19.10 11.58 6.66
CA LEU A 196 20.34 11.46 5.88
C LEU A 196 20.03 11.16 4.41
N ARG A 197 20.69 11.89 3.54
CA ARG A 197 20.60 11.63 2.10
C ARG A 197 21.75 10.74 1.64
N ALA A 198 21.39 9.63 0.99
CA ALA A 198 22.34 8.68 0.40
C ALA A 198 21.99 8.43 -1.08
N PRO A 199 22.36 9.35 -2.00
CA PRO A 199 22.01 9.23 -3.43
C PRO A 199 22.46 7.93 -4.07
N GLY A 200 23.59 7.37 -3.63
CA GLY A 200 24.12 6.07 -4.07
C GLY A 200 23.37 4.85 -3.52
N GLY A 201 22.42 5.07 -2.62
CA GLY A 201 21.69 4.00 -1.95
C GLY A 201 22.37 3.52 -0.67
N VAL A 202 21.87 2.39 -0.14
CA VAL A 202 22.26 1.80 1.13
C VAL A 202 22.61 0.32 0.92
N THR A 203 23.64 -0.16 1.61
CA THR A 203 23.96 -1.59 1.76
C THR A 203 23.84 -1.96 3.23
N LEU A 204 23.22 -3.09 3.53
CA LEU A 204 23.14 -3.60 4.90
C LEU A 204 24.47 -4.22 5.32
N ILE A 205 24.83 -4.04 6.60
CA ILE A 205 26.06 -4.59 7.22
C ILE A 205 25.65 -5.56 8.31
N GLY A 206 26.54 -6.55 8.56
CA GLY A 206 26.35 -7.55 9.58
C GLY A 206 25.52 -8.76 9.13
N ASN A 207 25.61 -9.83 9.90
CA ASN A 207 24.79 -11.02 9.77
C ASN A 207 24.69 -11.73 11.13
N PRO A 208 23.67 -11.45 11.95
CA PRO A 208 22.48 -10.65 11.61
C PRO A 208 22.80 -9.18 11.31
N VAL A 209 21.89 -8.54 10.53
CA VAL A 209 22.01 -7.12 10.17
C VAL A 209 22.01 -6.24 11.44
N ASP A 210 23.03 -5.44 11.61
CA ASP A 210 23.23 -4.51 12.73
C ASP A 210 23.67 -3.09 12.29
N GLY A 211 23.82 -2.89 10.96
CA GLY A 211 24.24 -1.61 10.42
C GLY A 211 23.88 -1.41 8.94
N VAL A 212 24.19 -0.21 8.48
CA VAL A 212 24.07 0.19 7.08
C VAL A 212 25.32 0.96 6.64
N ALA A 213 25.75 0.74 5.39
CA ALA A 213 26.75 1.57 4.74
C ALA A 213 26.09 2.45 3.69
N CYS A 214 26.39 3.76 3.70
CA CYS A 214 25.87 4.70 2.71
C CYS A 214 26.81 5.91 2.51
N SER A 215 27.04 6.28 1.26
CA SER A 215 27.83 7.49 0.94
C SER A 215 26.92 8.74 0.96
N PRO A 216 27.38 9.85 1.55
CA PRO A 216 28.73 10.14 2.09
C PRO A 216 28.91 9.81 3.57
N HIS A 217 27.96 9.15 4.24
CA HIS A 217 27.89 9.06 5.70
C HIS A 217 28.70 7.89 6.31
N GLY A 218 29.21 6.99 5.46
CA GLY A 218 29.98 5.83 5.94
C GLY A 218 29.08 4.72 6.51
N ALA A 219 29.60 3.98 7.50
CA ALA A 219 28.89 2.96 8.24
C ALA A 219 28.16 3.53 9.45
N LEU A 220 26.92 3.14 9.64
CA LEU A 220 26.04 3.51 10.76
C LEU A 220 25.46 2.23 11.35
N THR A 221 25.37 2.16 12.67
CA THR A 221 24.78 1.02 13.42
C THR A 221 23.53 1.44 14.16
N ALA A 222 22.63 0.50 14.42
CA ALA A 222 21.45 0.70 15.25
C ALA A 222 20.93 -0.63 15.79
N ASP A 223 20.20 -0.58 16.90
CA ASP A 223 19.57 -1.76 17.50
C ASP A 223 18.44 -2.32 16.65
N LEU A 224 17.79 -1.46 15.87
CA LEU A 224 16.66 -1.80 14.99
C LEU A 224 16.89 -1.22 13.59
N ILE A 225 16.86 -2.07 12.56
CA ILE A 225 16.97 -1.64 11.16
C ILE A 225 15.76 -2.13 10.38
N VAL A 226 15.00 -1.19 9.81
CA VAL A 226 13.81 -1.47 9.01
C VAL A 226 13.97 -0.94 7.60
N SER A 227 13.80 -1.81 6.59
CA SER A 227 13.78 -1.43 5.17
C SER A 227 12.35 -1.10 4.70
N ALA A 228 12.17 0.12 4.20
CA ALA A 228 10.92 0.64 3.63
C ALA A 228 11.16 1.22 2.22
N VAL A 229 11.81 0.43 1.37
CA VAL A 229 12.33 0.83 0.04
C VAL A 229 11.39 0.49 -1.13
N GLY A 230 10.11 0.42 -0.85
CA GLY A 230 9.06 0.11 -1.83
C GLY A 230 8.61 -1.35 -1.76
N ASP A 231 7.84 -1.73 -2.76
CA ASP A 231 7.22 -3.05 -2.84
C ASP A 231 7.44 -3.72 -4.21
N ILE A 232 7.06 -5.00 -4.28
CA ILE A 232 7.07 -5.82 -5.49
C ILE A 232 5.73 -6.51 -5.59
N ALA A 233 5.00 -6.30 -6.70
CA ALA A 233 3.73 -6.97 -6.93
C ALA A 233 3.90 -8.50 -6.97
N ASN A 234 2.99 -9.24 -6.34
CA ASN A 234 3.03 -10.70 -6.27
C ASN A 234 2.43 -11.30 -7.55
N THR A 235 3.23 -11.36 -8.61
CA THR A 235 2.80 -11.78 -9.95
C THR A 235 3.53 -13.01 -10.48
N GLU A 236 4.49 -13.58 -9.75
CA GLU A 236 5.35 -14.67 -10.21
C GLU A 236 4.55 -15.91 -10.62
N TRP A 237 3.48 -16.22 -9.89
CA TRP A 237 2.59 -17.34 -10.17
C TRP A 237 1.79 -17.20 -11.47
N LEU A 238 1.80 -15.99 -12.07
CA LEU A 238 1.13 -15.69 -13.34
C LEU A 238 2.06 -15.80 -14.56
N SER A 239 3.34 -16.12 -14.37
CA SER A 239 4.36 -16.09 -15.42
C SER A 239 4.03 -16.96 -16.64
N SER A 240 3.34 -18.09 -16.45
CA SER A 240 2.92 -19.00 -17.51
C SER A 240 1.49 -18.79 -18.01
N SER A 241 0.74 -17.83 -17.43
CA SER A 241 -0.69 -17.67 -17.70
C SER A 241 -1.02 -16.95 -19.01
N GLY A 242 -0.03 -16.27 -19.62
CA GLY A 242 -0.24 -15.40 -20.77
C GLY A 242 -0.98 -14.08 -20.45
N LEU A 243 -1.13 -13.73 -19.18
CA LEU A 243 -1.58 -12.40 -18.76
C LEU A 243 -0.48 -11.38 -19.01
N ALA A 244 -0.86 -10.15 -19.37
CA ALA A 244 0.08 -9.04 -19.45
C ALA A 244 0.48 -8.62 -18.05
N VAL A 245 1.79 -8.71 -17.74
CA VAL A 245 2.40 -8.30 -16.47
C VAL A 245 3.47 -7.27 -16.77
N ALA A 246 3.41 -6.13 -16.09
CA ALA A 246 4.46 -5.10 -16.09
C ALA A 246 4.95 -4.89 -14.65
N GLU A 247 4.72 -3.72 -14.04
CA GLU A 247 4.93 -3.53 -12.59
C GLU A 247 3.87 -4.24 -11.73
N GLY A 248 2.84 -4.82 -12.34
CA GLY A 248 1.73 -5.57 -11.80
C GLY A 248 0.92 -6.18 -12.95
N VAL A 249 -0.20 -6.82 -12.65
CA VAL A 249 -1.13 -7.36 -13.66
C VAL A 249 -1.78 -6.19 -14.40
N VAL A 250 -1.55 -6.12 -15.72
CA VAL A 250 -2.09 -5.04 -16.53
C VAL A 250 -3.60 -5.24 -16.73
N VAL A 251 -4.38 -4.25 -16.31
CA VAL A 251 -5.84 -4.24 -16.41
C VAL A 251 -6.34 -3.01 -17.16
N ASP A 252 -7.53 -3.10 -17.71
CA ASP A 252 -8.26 -1.97 -18.30
C ASP A 252 -8.90 -1.09 -17.19
N GLN A 253 -9.64 -0.07 -17.61
CA GLN A 253 -10.38 0.85 -16.72
C GLN A 253 -11.47 0.17 -15.86
N HIS A 254 -11.85 -1.06 -16.18
CA HIS A 254 -12.82 -1.88 -15.46
C HIS A 254 -12.16 -2.96 -14.59
N CYS A 255 -10.83 -2.91 -14.48
CA CYS A 255 -10.01 -3.89 -13.78
C CYS A 255 -9.99 -5.29 -14.41
N VAL A 256 -10.31 -5.40 -15.71
CA VAL A 256 -10.28 -6.65 -16.47
C VAL A 256 -8.88 -6.89 -17.03
N ALA A 257 -8.30 -8.06 -16.73
CA ALA A 257 -7.02 -8.52 -17.27
C ALA A 257 -7.19 -9.41 -18.51
N ALA A 258 -8.22 -10.26 -18.50
CA ALA A 258 -8.63 -11.14 -19.60
C ALA A 258 -10.07 -11.61 -19.38
N PRO A 259 -10.73 -12.25 -20.38
CA PRO A 259 -12.07 -12.81 -20.20
C PRO A 259 -12.14 -13.74 -18.97
N GLY A 260 -13.03 -13.38 -18.03
CA GLY A 260 -13.20 -14.11 -16.76
C GLY A 260 -12.09 -13.92 -15.74
N VAL A 261 -11.12 -13.02 -15.99
CA VAL A 261 -10.01 -12.71 -15.05
C VAL A 261 -9.92 -11.21 -14.82
N VAL A 262 -10.04 -10.81 -13.58
CA VAL A 262 -9.89 -9.42 -13.12
C VAL A 262 -8.77 -9.31 -12.09
N ALA A 263 -8.21 -8.12 -11.90
CA ALA A 263 -7.24 -7.88 -10.83
C ALA A 263 -7.51 -6.57 -10.09
N ALA A 264 -7.23 -6.55 -8.78
CA ALA A 264 -7.49 -5.40 -7.93
C ALA A 264 -6.47 -5.27 -6.79
N GLY A 265 -6.30 -4.05 -6.29
CA GLY A 265 -5.37 -3.70 -5.24
C GLY A 265 -3.94 -3.52 -5.75
N ASP A 266 -2.97 -3.69 -4.85
CA ASP A 266 -1.56 -3.37 -5.12
C ASP A 266 -0.93 -4.23 -6.23
N VAL A 267 -1.55 -5.35 -6.61
CA VAL A 267 -1.11 -6.19 -7.73
C VAL A 267 -1.54 -5.64 -9.09
N ALA A 268 -2.59 -4.80 -9.13
CA ALA A 268 -3.16 -4.32 -10.38
C ALA A 268 -2.42 -3.09 -10.93
N SER A 269 -2.14 -3.10 -12.23
CA SER A 269 -1.51 -2.00 -12.96
C SER A 269 -2.49 -1.50 -14.04
N LEU A 270 -3.11 -0.35 -13.77
CA LEU A 270 -4.16 0.21 -14.62
C LEU A 270 -3.56 0.81 -15.90
N ARG A 271 -4.04 0.37 -17.06
CA ARG A 271 -3.66 0.93 -18.36
C ARG A 271 -4.27 2.31 -18.53
N THR A 272 -3.42 3.30 -18.76
CA THR A 272 -3.84 4.67 -19.08
C THR A 272 -4.10 4.84 -20.58
N GLY A 273 -4.78 5.91 -20.97
CA GLY A 273 -5.04 6.22 -22.37
C GLY A 273 -3.75 6.44 -23.21
N SER A 274 -2.60 6.70 -22.58
CA SER A 274 -1.30 6.79 -23.23
C SER A 274 -0.62 5.43 -23.49
N GLY A 275 -1.27 4.32 -23.12
CA GLY A 275 -0.70 2.97 -23.25
C GLY A 275 0.26 2.58 -22.09
N VAL A 276 0.63 3.52 -21.24
CA VAL A 276 1.42 3.25 -20.03
C VAL A 276 0.51 2.64 -18.98
N SER A 277 0.98 1.62 -18.26
CA SER A 277 0.28 1.09 -17.11
C SER A 277 0.92 1.59 -15.82
N ARG A 278 0.10 1.86 -14.79
CA ARG A 278 0.57 2.37 -13.49
C ARG A 278 -0.18 1.69 -12.35
N ARG A 279 0.56 1.30 -11.33
CA ARG A 279 -0.01 0.87 -10.05
C ARG A 279 -0.35 2.09 -9.17
N THR A 280 -1.42 1.96 -8.39
CA THR A 280 -1.82 2.93 -7.37
C THR A 280 -2.00 2.21 -6.04
N PRO A 281 -0.91 1.83 -5.35
CA PRO A 281 -0.94 0.99 -4.17
C PRO A 281 -1.41 1.78 -2.93
N HIS A 282 -2.72 2.02 -2.86
CA HIS A 282 -3.41 2.71 -1.77
C HIS A 282 -4.68 1.96 -1.37
N TRP A 283 -5.01 2.01 -0.11
CA TRP A 283 -6.19 1.34 0.45
C TRP A 283 -7.49 1.71 -0.30
N THR A 284 -7.72 3.01 -0.55
CA THR A 284 -8.92 3.48 -1.29
C THR A 284 -8.95 2.99 -2.74
N SER A 285 -7.79 2.96 -3.41
CA SER A 285 -7.67 2.41 -4.76
C SER A 285 -8.00 0.92 -4.78
N ALA A 286 -7.50 0.16 -3.80
CA ALA A 286 -7.78 -1.27 -3.68
C ALA A 286 -9.28 -1.55 -3.52
N VAL A 287 -9.98 -0.78 -2.68
CA VAL A 287 -11.43 -0.89 -2.49
C VAL A 287 -12.20 -0.57 -3.79
N HIS A 288 -11.87 0.55 -4.44
CA HIS A 288 -12.55 0.95 -5.68
C HIS A 288 -12.30 -0.03 -6.82
N GLN A 289 -11.06 -0.46 -7.00
CA GLN A 289 -10.69 -1.45 -8.01
C GLN A 289 -11.38 -2.80 -7.76
N ALA A 290 -11.42 -3.27 -6.51
CA ALA A 290 -12.04 -4.53 -6.17
C ALA A 290 -13.55 -4.53 -6.43
N GLY A 291 -14.23 -3.44 -6.09
CA GLY A 291 -15.65 -3.26 -6.42
C GLY A 291 -15.90 -3.22 -7.94
N ALA A 292 -15.06 -2.53 -8.70
CA ALA A 292 -15.15 -2.50 -10.17
C ALA A 292 -14.88 -3.88 -10.78
N ALA A 293 -13.82 -4.56 -10.32
CA ALA A 293 -13.43 -5.90 -10.74
C ALA A 293 -14.55 -6.94 -10.52
N ALA A 294 -15.15 -6.93 -9.33
CA ALA A 294 -16.26 -7.84 -9.01
C ALA A 294 -17.46 -7.62 -9.94
N ARG A 295 -17.86 -6.37 -10.18
CA ARG A 295 -18.95 -6.06 -11.11
C ARG A 295 -18.63 -6.46 -12.54
N ALA A 296 -17.36 -6.27 -12.98
CA ALA A 296 -16.92 -6.65 -14.33
C ALA A 296 -16.95 -8.16 -14.58
N LEU A 297 -16.86 -8.98 -13.54
CA LEU A 297 -17.07 -10.45 -13.65
C LEU A 297 -18.53 -10.82 -13.83
N LEU A 298 -19.46 -10.07 -13.25
CA LEU A 298 -20.89 -10.41 -13.25
C LEU A 298 -21.59 -9.97 -14.55
N ASP A 299 -21.25 -8.80 -15.05
CA ASP A 299 -21.87 -8.23 -16.23
C ASP A 299 -20.78 -7.61 -17.13
N PRO A 300 -20.48 -8.19 -18.32
CA PRO A 300 -19.47 -7.63 -19.21
C PRO A 300 -19.82 -6.18 -19.58
N PRO A 301 -18.84 -5.33 -19.84
CA PRO A 301 -18.79 -3.93 -19.46
C PRO A 301 -19.94 -3.11 -20.03
N ARG A 302 -20.88 -2.76 -19.17
CA ARG A 302 -21.61 -1.49 -19.33
C ARG A 302 -20.59 -0.36 -19.12
N PRO A 303 -20.81 0.85 -19.67
CA PRO A 303 -19.95 1.98 -19.37
C PRO A 303 -20.02 2.27 -17.86
N HIS A 304 -19.18 1.56 -17.09
CA HIS A 304 -19.06 1.76 -15.67
C HIS A 304 -18.37 3.10 -15.42
N ARG A 305 -18.81 3.73 -14.37
CA ARG A 305 -18.22 4.98 -13.88
C ARG A 305 -16.70 4.80 -13.74
N ALA A 306 -15.92 5.71 -14.33
CA ALA A 306 -14.47 5.74 -14.19
C ALA A 306 -14.09 5.63 -12.71
N LEU A 307 -12.99 4.93 -12.43
CA LEU A 307 -12.46 4.84 -11.06
C LEU A 307 -12.29 6.26 -10.50
N PRO A 308 -12.73 6.52 -9.26
CA PRO A 308 -12.60 7.84 -8.68
C PRO A 308 -11.14 8.25 -8.56
N ALA A 309 -10.89 9.56 -8.61
CA ALA A 309 -9.56 10.10 -8.40
C ALA A 309 -8.99 9.61 -7.05
N PRO A 310 -7.69 9.30 -7.00
CA PRO A 310 -7.07 8.77 -5.79
C PRO A 310 -7.22 9.75 -4.62
N TYR A 311 -7.54 9.19 -3.47
CA TYR A 311 -7.52 9.86 -2.18
C TYR A 311 -6.50 9.16 -1.31
N VAL A 312 -5.58 9.93 -0.76
CA VAL A 312 -4.47 9.46 0.07
C VAL A 312 -4.54 10.15 1.42
N TRP A 313 -4.23 9.44 2.48
CA TRP A 313 -4.02 10.05 3.79
C TRP A 313 -2.80 9.45 4.47
N THR A 314 -2.20 10.22 5.36
CA THR A 314 -1.11 9.78 6.24
C THR A 314 -1.19 10.50 7.57
N GLU A 315 -0.83 9.80 8.63
CA GLU A 315 -0.73 10.33 9.97
C GLU A 315 0.69 10.09 10.45
N GLN A 316 1.46 11.14 10.65
CA GLN A 316 2.85 11.05 11.08
C GLN A 316 3.30 12.35 11.76
N PHE A 317 4.11 12.23 12.80
CA PHE A 317 4.68 13.35 13.55
C PHE A 317 3.64 14.39 14.01
N GLY A 318 2.44 13.93 14.40
CA GLY A 318 1.34 14.81 14.81
C GLY A 318 0.62 15.52 13.67
N VAL A 319 0.90 15.18 12.41
CA VAL A 319 0.21 15.71 11.24
C VAL A 319 -0.75 14.66 10.66
N ASP A 320 -2.05 14.94 10.71
CA ASP A 320 -3.08 14.25 9.91
C ASP A 320 -3.20 14.99 8.57
N MET A 321 -2.72 14.36 7.51
CA MET A 321 -2.74 14.91 6.16
C MET A 321 -3.63 14.09 5.25
N LYS A 322 -4.58 14.75 4.59
CA LYS A 322 -5.49 14.14 3.59
C LYS A 322 -5.32 14.87 2.27
N ILE A 323 -5.22 14.11 1.18
CA ILE A 323 -4.90 14.65 -0.13
C ILE A 323 -5.82 14.04 -1.18
N ALA A 324 -6.41 14.87 -2.03
CA ALA A 324 -7.20 14.46 -3.18
C ALA A 324 -6.65 15.07 -4.47
N GLY A 325 -6.80 14.38 -5.59
CA GLY A 325 -6.39 14.85 -6.92
C GLY A 325 -5.03 14.34 -7.35
N GLN A 326 -4.34 15.13 -8.17
CA GLN A 326 -3.09 14.74 -8.83
C GLN A 326 -1.90 14.81 -7.88
N LEU A 327 -1.12 13.74 -7.82
CA LEU A 327 0.15 13.68 -7.10
C LEU A 327 1.29 13.18 -8.01
N PRO A 328 2.52 13.66 -7.82
CA PRO A 328 2.95 14.72 -6.90
C PRO A 328 2.37 16.08 -7.28
N ALA A 329 1.97 16.89 -6.30
CA ALA A 329 1.44 18.24 -6.52
C ALA A 329 2.60 19.23 -6.75
N PRO A 330 2.65 19.93 -7.90
CA PRO A 330 3.76 20.82 -8.23
C PRO A 330 3.60 22.21 -7.58
N GLY A 331 4.71 22.85 -7.26
CA GLY A 331 4.74 24.25 -6.82
C GLY A 331 4.13 24.49 -5.44
N THR A 332 3.76 25.76 -5.20
CA THR A 332 3.17 26.23 -3.94
C THR A 332 1.65 26.31 -4.06
N PRO A 333 0.88 25.79 -3.10
CA PRO A 333 -0.57 25.85 -3.14
C PRO A 333 -1.11 27.22 -2.74
N GLN A 334 -2.37 27.47 -3.09
CA GLN A 334 -3.18 28.51 -2.51
C GLN A 334 -3.77 28.02 -1.18
N VAL A 335 -3.65 28.81 -0.12
CA VAL A 335 -4.34 28.55 1.14
C VAL A 335 -5.80 28.96 1.01
N LEU A 336 -6.70 28.01 1.22
CA LEU A 336 -8.15 28.26 1.17
C LEU A 336 -8.73 28.53 2.55
N GLN A 337 -8.24 27.85 3.59
CA GLN A 337 -8.70 27.98 4.97
C GLN A 337 -7.55 27.68 5.93
N GLY A 338 -7.58 28.30 7.11
CA GLY A 338 -6.58 28.09 8.15
C GLY A 338 -5.23 28.76 7.85
N ASP A 339 -4.20 28.31 8.55
CA ASP A 339 -2.82 28.81 8.43
C ASP A 339 -1.84 27.62 8.52
N PRO A 340 -1.10 27.30 7.45
CA PRO A 340 -0.07 26.26 7.51
C PRO A 340 0.99 26.54 8.59
N GLY A 341 1.34 27.80 8.84
CA GLY A 341 2.29 28.18 9.87
C GLY A 341 1.84 27.81 11.30
N GLN A 342 0.53 27.70 11.50
CA GLN A 342 -0.10 27.20 12.74
C GLN A 342 -0.35 25.68 12.69
N GLY A 343 0.08 25.00 11.62
CA GLY A 343 -0.06 23.56 11.44
C GLY A 343 -1.46 23.06 11.11
N SER A 344 -2.40 23.96 10.73
CA SER A 344 -3.77 23.58 10.37
C SER A 344 -4.29 24.39 9.19
N ALA A 345 -4.48 23.73 8.04
CA ALA A 345 -4.90 24.40 6.81
C ALA A 345 -5.62 23.47 5.83
N VAL A 346 -6.38 24.10 4.90
CA VAL A 346 -6.83 23.50 3.64
C VAL A 346 -6.18 24.28 2.51
N VAL A 347 -5.53 23.55 1.61
CA VAL A 347 -4.76 24.12 0.50
C VAL A 347 -5.17 23.49 -0.84
N GLN A 348 -4.98 24.23 -1.94
CA GLN A 348 -5.35 23.82 -3.28
C GLN A 348 -4.23 24.15 -4.27
N TRP A 349 -3.97 23.23 -5.19
CA TRP A 349 -3.12 23.47 -6.37
C TRP A 349 -3.99 23.70 -7.60
N ARG A 350 -3.50 24.55 -8.47
CA ARG A 350 -4.12 24.83 -9.76
C ARG A 350 -3.10 24.68 -10.88
N SER A 351 -3.57 24.26 -12.05
CA SER A 351 -2.81 24.32 -13.30
C SER A 351 -2.67 25.76 -13.80
N ASP A 352 -1.83 25.96 -14.80
CA ASP A 352 -1.57 27.29 -15.39
C ASP A 352 -2.84 27.96 -15.98
N ASP A 353 -3.81 27.15 -16.40
CA ASP A 353 -5.12 27.61 -16.86
C ASP A 353 -6.14 27.86 -15.73
N GLY A 354 -5.68 27.79 -14.47
CA GLY A 354 -6.46 28.08 -13.27
C GLY A 354 -7.37 26.95 -12.78
N ARG A 355 -7.37 25.76 -13.41
CA ARG A 355 -8.19 24.64 -12.98
C ARG A 355 -7.59 23.96 -11.74
N PRO A 356 -8.43 23.57 -10.77
CA PRO A 356 -7.95 22.79 -9.63
C PRO A 356 -7.34 21.45 -10.10
N THR A 357 -6.22 21.06 -9.50
CA THR A 357 -5.54 19.79 -9.81
C THR A 357 -5.39 18.89 -8.59
N ALA A 358 -5.21 19.49 -7.41
CA ALA A 358 -5.10 18.79 -6.14
C ALA A 358 -5.58 19.68 -5.00
N ALA A 359 -5.99 19.05 -3.89
CA ALA A 359 -6.29 19.73 -2.64
C ALA A 359 -5.80 18.87 -1.48
N ALA A 360 -5.34 19.53 -0.40
CA ALA A 360 -4.92 18.84 0.81
C ALA A 360 -5.48 19.54 2.07
N SER A 361 -5.68 18.74 3.12
CA SER A 361 -5.90 19.25 4.48
C SER A 361 -4.78 18.78 5.39
N LEU A 362 -4.28 19.66 6.25
CA LEU A 362 -3.30 19.41 7.29
C LEU A 362 -3.99 19.73 8.62
N ASN A 363 -4.15 18.72 9.49
CA ASN A 363 -4.82 18.85 10.79
C ASN A 363 -6.12 19.66 10.75
N PHE A 364 -6.79 19.70 9.59
CA PHE A 364 -8.02 20.47 9.39
C PHE A 364 -9.19 19.53 9.11
N ARG A 365 -10.25 19.66 9.91
CA ARG A 365 -11.43 18.81 9.77
C ARG A 365 -12.25 19.22 8.55
N ILE A 366 -12.18 18.43 7.49
CA ILE A 366 -12.96 18.63 6.26
C ILE A 366 -13.55 17.28 5.80
N PRO A 367 -14.81 17.22 5.35
CA PRO A 367 -15.37 16.03 4.74
C PRO A 367 -14.60 15.65 3.46
N ILE A 368 -14.33 14.35 3.29
CA ILE A 368 -13.61 13.82 2.11
C ILE A 368 -14.26 14.24 0.79
N VAL A 369 -15.58 14.20 0.73
CA VAL A 369 -16.34 14.62 -0.47
C VAL A 369 -16.04 16.08 -0.82
N LYS A 370 -15.97 16.96 0.19
CA LYS A 370 -15.62 18.37 -0.01
C LYS A 370 -14.17 18.53 -0.44
N LEU A 371 -13.22 17.82 0.19
CA LEU A 371 -11.81 17.85 -0.21
C LEU A 371 -11.64 17.37 -1.66
N THR A 372 -12.31 16.28 -2.04
CA THR A 372 -12.29 15.76 -3.40
C THR A 372 -12.89 16.74 -4.41
N SER A 373 -13.92 17.49 -4.03
CA SER A 373 -14.51 18.50 -4.91
C SER A 373 -13.59 19.72 -5.13
N LEU A 374 -12.72 20.03 -4.17
CA LEU A 374 -11.71 21.09 -4.30
C LEU A 374 -10.55 20.70 -5.23
N ALA A 375 -10.39 19.42 -5.56
CA ALA A 375 -9.34 18.90 -6.44
C ALA A 375 -9.79 18.71 -7.91
N ARG A 376 -10.98 19.23 -8.26
CA ARG A 376 -11.60 19.05 -9.59
C ARG A 376 -11.93 20.37 -10.25
#